data_9cffa7772b45fd7532823314839f7bb8
#
_entry.id   9cffa7772b45fd7532823314839f7bb8
#
_cell.length_a   1.000
_cell.length_b   1.000
_cell.length_c   1.000
_cell.angle_alpha   90.00
_cell.angle_beta   90.00
_cell.angle_gamma   90.00
#
_symmetry.space_group_name_H-M   'P 1'
#
loop_
_entity.id
_entity.type
_entity.pdbx_description
1 polymer ?
#
loop_
_entity_poly.entity_id
_entity_poly.type
_entity_poly.pdbx_seq_one_letter_code
_entity_poly.pdbx_strand_id
1 'polypeptide(L)'
;GQTDLIPVVLFIYALTFIKRTNFRVAGVLFACSIAAKHSMIIGVPFVILYLWSHNGNHKEFQNFLKLFFGSLLLFEFPFFFSDAFRMMVLENREMDKIYWLFIDMGKENLIYLTPLVYMLLLYFFWRIRRVNFDLLLASMGVAFSIVILMTPSPPGWYLWLVPIFAIHQSRHGFGAIVLVGFFSLFFIAFHLLHTSGASTILFDYNQINISIVQSPIVQSIHYTLMVGMGFLIAIQILREGVRENDYYRLGNRPVSLGIAGDSGSGKDTFTKSITTLFGRHSVVTLSGDDYHLWDRYIPHYHHSYKH
;
A
#
# COMPACT_ATOMS: atom_id res chain seq x y z
N GLY A 1 7.86 26.58 -2.05
CA GLY A 1 8.96 25.63 -1.96
C GLY A 1 8.42 24.22 -1.73
N GLN A 2 9.01 23.23 -2.32
CA GLN A 2 8.52 21.84 -2.21
C GLN A 2 9.08 21.24 -0.93
N THR A 3 8.37 21.41 0.17
CA THR A 3 8.74 20.83 1.48
C THR A 3 8.40 19.34 1.59
N ASP A 4 7.65 18.77 0.61
CA ASP A 4 7.13 17.41 0.66
C ASP A 4 8.18 16.31 0.43
N LEU A 5 9.31 16.63 -0.19
CA LEU A 5 10.34 15.64 -0.54
C LEU A 5 11.01 15.05 0.70
N ILE A 6 11.40 15.89 1.67
CA ILE A 6 12.12 15.44 2.88
C ILE A 6 11.27 14.46 3.70
N PRO A 7 10.00 14.77 4.08
CA PRO A 7 9.16 13.85 4.83
C PRO A 7 8.91 12.53 4.09
N VAL A 8 8.73 12.56 2.76
CA VAL A 8 8.55 11.34 1.97
C VAL A 8 9.80 10.46 1.97
N VAL A 9 10.98 11.05 1.81
CA VAL A 9 12.26 10.33 1.87
C VAL A 9 12.44 9.69 3.25
N LEU A 10 12.22 10.43 4.34
CA LEU A 10 12.30 9.90 5.71
C LEU A 10 11.30 8.76 5.92
N PHE A 11 10.08 8.89 5.39
CA PHE A 11 9.05 7.86 5.46
C PHE A 11 9.48 6.56 4.76
N ILE A 12 10.07 6.66 3.56
CA ILE A 12 10.58 5.50 2.82
C ILE A 12 11.74 4.83 3.56
N TYR A 13 12.67 5.63 4.11
CA TYR A 13 13.74 5.08 4.94
C TYR A 13 13.19 4.35 6.16
N ALA A 14 12.19 4.92 6.84
CA ALA A 14 11.52 4.26 7.95
C ALA A 14 10.92 2.91 7.55
N LEU A 15 10.24 2.82 6.41
CA LEU A 15 9.72 1.56 5.85
C LEU A 15 10.84 0.56 5.52
N THR A 16 11.96 1.04 5.01
CA THR A 16 13.14 0.19 4.74
C THR A 16 13.67 -0.44 6.03
N PHE A 17 13.67 0.31 7.15
CA PHE A 17 14.07 -0.21 8.44
C PHE A 17 13.02 -1.15 9.05
N ILE A 18 11.72 -0.94 8.80
CA ILE A 18 10.67 -1.94 9.12
C ILE A 18 10.97 -3.26 8.41
N LYS A 19 11.26 -3.22 7.10
CA LYS A 19 11.59 -4.41 6.31
C LYS A 19 12.86 -5.13 6.83
N ARG A 20 13.83 -4.36 7.33
CA ARG A 20 15.06 -4.88 7.94
C ARG A 20 14.91 -5.28 9.42
N THR A 21 13.69 -5.28 9.94
CA THR A 21 13.36 -5.59 11.34
C THR A 21 14.06 -4.70 12.39
N ASN A 22 14.55 -3.52 11.98
CA ASN A 22 15.12 -2.54 12.90
C ASN A 22 14.04 -1.50 13.29
N PHE A 23 13.13 -1.93 14.15
CA PHE A 23 11.94 -1.16 14.55
C PHE A 23 12.28 0.09 15.36
N ARG A 24 13.44 0.11 16.05
CA ARG A 24 13.89 1.28 16.82
C ARG A 24 14.21 2.46 15.92
N VAL A 25 15.06 2.24 14.91
CA VAL A 25 15.40 3.29 13.93
C VAL A 25 14.18 3.70 13.11
N ALA A 26 13.33 2.73 12.74
CA ALA A 26 12.08 3.01 12.04
C ALA A 26 11.17 3.96 12.83
N GLY A 27 11.01 3.75 14.15
CA GLY A 27 10.19 4.62 15.00
C GLY A 27 10.69 6.08 15.00
N VAL A 28 11.99 6.29 15.15
CA VAL A 28 12.59 7.63 15.10
C VAL A 28 12.39 8.28 13.73
N LEU A 29 12.62 7.54 12.64
CA LEU A 29 12.47 8.08 11.27
C LEU A 29 11.02 8.43 10.93
N PHE A 30 10.04 7.63 11.40
CA PHE A 30 8.63 7.98 11.25
C PHE A 30 8.30 9.27 12.03
N ALA A 31 8.82 9.42 13.23
CA ALA A 31 8.64 10.64 14.02
C ALA A 31 9.25 11.86 13.30
N CYS A 32 10.47 11.74 12.78
CA CYS A 32 11.10 12.79 11.97
C CYS A 32 10.28 13.13 10.72
N SER A 33 9.73 12.13 10.03
CA SER A 33 8.90 12.33 8.85
C SER A 33 7.62 13.12 9.17
N ILE A 34 6.95 12.79 10.29
CA ILE A 34 5.73 13.49 10.74
C ILE A 34 6.06 14.89 11.22
N ALA A 35 7.12 15.09 12.01
CA ALA A 35 7.56 16.41 12.45
C ALA A 35 7.93 17.31 11.27
N ALA A 36 8.49 16.74 10.18
CA ALA A 36 8.72 17.49 8.94
C ALA A 36 7.42 17.82 8.18
N LYS A 37 6.41 16.93 8.23
CA LYS A 37 5.08 17.15 7.65
C LYS A 37 4.03 16.23 8.27
N HIS A 38 3.09 16.78 9.00
CA HIS A 38 2.06 16.05 9.75
C HIS A 38 1.20 15.12 8.88
N SER A 39 1.04 15.42 7.59
CA SER A 39 0.28 14.57 6.66
C SER A 39 0.83 13.13 6.56
N MET A 40 2.10 12.90 6.90
CA MET A 40 2.70 11.56 6.89
C MET A 40 2.10 10.64 7.96
N ILE A 41 1.35 11.18 8.92
CA ILE A 41 0.60 10.40 9.94
C ILE A 41 -0.40 9.43 9.29
N ILE A 42 -0.86 9.69 8.06
CA ILE A 42 -1.79 8.85 7.30
C ILE A 42 -1.30 7.39 7.20
N GLY A 43 0.02 7.18 7.08
CA GLY A 43 0.58 5.83 6.97
C GLY A 43 0.80 5.12 8.31
N VAL A 44 0.87 5.86 9.42
CA VAL A 44 1.27 5.31 10.74
C VAL A 44 0.31 4.25 11.29
N PRO A 45 -1.03 4.39 11.22
CA PRO A 45 -1.95 3.37 11.70
C PRO A 45 -1.71 2.00 11.03
N PHE A 46 -1.36 1.96 9.74
CA PHE A 46 -1.04 0.72 9.02
C PHE A 46 0.24 0.06 9.56
N VAL A 47 1.26 0.86 9.86
CA VAL A 47 2.51 0.36 10.46
C VAL A 47 2.24 -0.21 11.86
N ILE A 48 1.46 0.48 12.68
CA ILE A 48 1.09 0.02 14.02
C ILE A 48 0.32 -1.31 13.93
N LEU A 49 -0.68 -1.40 13.04
CA LEU A 49 -1.45 -2.63 12.84
C LEU A 49 -0.58 -3.77 12.27
N TYR A 50 0.34 -3.47 11.37
CA TYR A 50 1.30 -4.42 10.83
C TYR A 50 2.18 -5.01 11.94
N LEU A 51 2.79 -4.18 12.78
CA LEU A 51 3.64 -4.61 13.88
C LEU A 51 2.84 -5.35 14.96
N TRP A 52 1.61 -4.92 15.21
CA TRP A 52 0.70 -5.61 16.14
C TRP A 52 0.35 -7.03 15.66
N SER A 53 0.11 -7.20 14.35
CA SER A 53 -0.26 -8.51 13.79
C SER A 53 0.88 -9.53 13.82
N HIS A 54 2.13 -9.08 13.93
CA HIS A 54 3.32 -9.92 14.04
C HIS A 54 3.60 -10.28 15.53
N ASN A 55 2.70 -11.05 16.12
CA ASN A 55 2.63 -11.37 17.55
C ASN A 55 3.88 -11.99 18.21
N GLY A 56 4.95 -12.29 17.47
CA GLY A 56 6.16 -12.91 18.01
C GLY A 56 7.07 -11.97 18.80
N ASN A 57 6.88 -10.66 18.73
CA ASN A 57 7.87 -9.70 19.24
C ASN A 57 7.26 -8.47 19.92
N HIS A 58 6.40 -8.69 20.92
CA HIS A 58 5.78 -7.60 21.70
C HIS A 58 6.79 -6.57 22.24
N LYS A 59 7.99 -7.00 22.59
CA LYS A 59 9.04 -6.12 23.09
C LYS A 59 9.53 -5.14 22.03
N GLU A 60 9.70 -5.60 20.80
CA GLU A 60 10.13 -4.76 19.68
C GLU A 60 9.01 -3.79 19.24
N PHE A 61 7.77 -4.23 19.27
CA PHE A 61 6.62 -3.34 19.04
C PHE A 61 6.57 -2.22 20.09
N GLN A 62 6.75 -2.54 21.37
CA GLN A 62 6.81 -1.55 22.44
C GLN A 62 8.00 -0.60 22.27
N ASN A 63 9.16 -1.09 21.84
CA ASN A 63 10.34 -0.27 21.56
C ASN A 63 10.08 0.69 20.40
N PHE A 64 9.41 0.22 19.34
CA PHE A 64 8.97 1.08 18.24
C PHE A 64 8.07 2.21 18.76
N LEU A 65 7.01 1.88 19.50
CA LEU A 65 6.07 2.89 20.02
C LEU A 65 6.75 3.89 20.95
N LYS A 66 7.59 3.43 21.88
CA LYS A 66 8.32 4.31 22.81
C LYS A 66 9.21 5.30 22.07
N LEU A 67 9.97 4.82 21.07
CA LEU A 67 10.87 5.68 20.30
C LEU A 67 10.10 6.58 19.35
N PHE A 68 9.05 6.08 18.72
CA PHE A 68 8.18 6.88 17.85
C PHE A 68 7.55 8.06 18.62
N PHE A 69 6.80 7.77 19.69
CA PHE A 69 6.14 8.83 20.47
C PHE A 69 7.13 9.69 21.23
N GLY A 70 8.20 9.12 21.77
CA GLY A 70 9.24 9.88 22.49
C GLY A 70 9.99 10.84 21.56
N SER A 71 10.35 10.40 20.35
CA SER A 71 10.99 11.28 19.36
C SER A 71 10.02 12.33 18.82
N LEU A 72 8.77 11.96 18.55
CA LEU A 72 7.76 12.92 18.08
C LEU A 72 7.52 14.01 19.12
N LEU A 73 7.36 13.62 20.38
CA LEU A 73 7.24 14.58 21.49
C LEU A 73 8.47 15.49 21.59
N LEU A 74 9.67 14.92 21.49
CA LEU A 74 10.91 15.67 21.56
C LEU A 74 11.01 16.73 20.45
N PHE A 75 10.58 16.38 19.23
CA PHE A 75 10.64 17.31 18.09
C PHE A 75 9.55 18.38 18.12
N GLU A 76 8.35 18.04 18.58
CA GLU A 76 7.21 18.96 18.51
C GLU A 76 7.02 19.77 19.79
N PHE A 77 7.41 19.23 20.96
CA PHE A 77 7.20 19.87 22.26
C PHE A 77 7.75 21.32 22.33
N PRO A 78 8.96 21.63 21.82
CA PRO A 78 9.48 23.01 21.87
C PRO A 78 8.61 24.04 21.11
N PHE A 79 7.87 23.55 20.11
CA PHE A 79 7.03 24.41 19.24
C PHE A 79 5.58 24.44 19.67
N PHE A 80 5.14 23.52 20.54
CA PHE A 80 3.73 23.36 20.93
C PHE A 80 3.10 24.62 21.52
N PHE A 81 3.90 25.44 22.20
CA PHE A 81 3.47 26.71 22.79
C PHE A 81 3.60 27.92 21.85
N SER A 82 4.03 27.68 20.61
CA SER A 82 4.18 28.71 19.60
C SER A 82 2.85 28.96 18.88
N ASP A 83 2.43 30.23 18.74
CA ASP A 83 1.27 30.62 17.93
C ASP A 83 1.43 30.18 16.46
N ALA A 84 2.67 30.25 15.94
CA ALA A 84 2.98 29.80 14.58
C ALA A 84 2.71 28.30 14.40
N PHE A 85 3.07 27.47 15.37
CA PHE A 85 2.77 26.03 15.35
C PHE A 85 1.26 25.78 15.36
N ARG A 86 0.53 26.46 16.24
CA ARG A 86 -0.92 26.32 16.32
C ARG A 86 -1.58 26.67 14.98
N MET A 87 -1.22 27.81 14.38
CA MET A 87 -1.77 28.27 13.10
C MET A 87 -1.39 27.36 11.93
N MET A 88 -0.13 26.89 11.88
CA MET A 88 0.36 26.11 10.75
C MET A 88 0.01 24.62 10.83
N VAL A 89 -0.18 24.08 12.02
CA VAL A 89 -0.39 22.65 12.25
C VAL A 89 -1.83 22.33 12.64
N LEU A 90 -2.37 23.01 13.67
CA LEU A 90 -3.69 22.69 14.21
C LEU A 90 -4.82 23.41 13.46
N GLU A 91 -4.57 24.64 13.00
CA GLU A 91 -5.55 25.46 12.29
C GLU A 91 -5.27 25.54 10.77
N ASN A 92 -4.54 24.56 10.24
CA ASN A 92 -4.15 24.55 8.83
C ASN A 92 -5.35 24.23 7.93
N ARG A 93 -5.79 25.22 7.14
CA ARG A 93 -6.91 25.09 6.19
C ARG A 93 -6.73 23.97 5.15
N GLU A 94 -5.50 23.57 4.86
CA GLU A 94 -5.24 22.44 3.96
C GLU A 94 -5.74 21.11 4.54
N MET A 95 -5.76 20.98 5.87
CA MET A 95 -6.29 19.80 6.54
C MET A 95 -7.82 19.74 6.48
N ASP A 96 -8.50 20.89 6.39
CA ASP A 96 -9.96 20.95 6.31
C ASP A 96 -10.49 20.39 4.99
N LYS A 97 -9.66 20.35 3.96
CA LYS A 97 -10.04 19.82 2.64
C LYS A 97 -10.50 18.36 2.67
N ILE A 98 -10.05 17.56 3.64
CA ILE A 98 -10.50 16.17 3.83
C ILE A 98 -12.00 16.07 4.16
N TYR A 99 -12.60 17.17 4.65
CA TYR A 99 -14.03 17.25 4.98
C TYR A 99 -14.89 17.87 3.87
N TRP A 100 -14.30 18.29 2.74
CA TRP A 100 -15.04 18.97 1.67
C TRP A 100 -15.94 18.02 0.86
N LEU A 101 -15.58 16.75 0.79
CA LEU A 101 -16.41 15.75 0.16
C LEU A 101 -17.32 15.10 1.21
N PHE A 102 -18.59 15.49 1.21
CA PHE A 102 -19.56 14.99 2.18
C PHE A 102 -20.94 14.72 1.56
N ILE A 103 -21.72 13.91 2.25
CA ILE A 103 -23.15 13.69 1.98
C ILE A 103 -23.92 14.33 3.12
N ASP A 104 -24.83 15.26 2.78
CA ASP A 104 -25.74 15.86 3.76
C ASP A 104 -26.95 14.93 3.96
N MET A 105 -27.13 14.45 5.19
CA MET A 105 -28.27 13.62 5.61
C MET A 105 -29.40 14.45 6.23
N GLY A 106 -29.26 15.76 6.23
CA GLY A 106 -30.20 16.68 6.86
C GLY A 106 -29.97 16.88 8.36
N LYS A 107 -30.57 17.91 8.92
CA LYS A 107 -30.44 18.27 10.35
C LYS A 107 -28.98 18.38 10.82
N GLU A 108 -28.11 18.97 10.01
CA GLU A 108 -26.66 19.16 10.30
C GLU A 108 -25.85 17.85 10.42
N ASN A 109 -26.43 16.71 10.02
CA ASN A 109 -25.70 15.44 10.00
C ASN A 109 -24.98 15.27 8.67
N LEU A 110 -23.65 15.40 8.68
CA LEU A 110 -22.78 15.27 7.52
C LEU A 110 -22.00 13.95 7.58
N ILE A 111 -21.95 13.21 6.48
CA ILE A 111 -21.08 12.05 6.33
C ILE A 111 -19.89 12.47 5.48
N TYR A 112 -18.72 12.58 6.09
CA TYR A 112 -17.47 12.91 5.41
C TYR A 112 -16.89 11.68 4.72
N LEU A 113 -16.87 11.68 3.38
CA LEU A 113 -16.52 10.49 2.60
C LEU A 113 -15.03 10.13 2.69
N THR A 114 -14.12 11.11 2.67
CA THR A 114 -12.68 10.84 2.75
C THR A 114 -12.30 10.13 4.05
N PRO A 115 -12.66 10.62 5.26
CA PRO A 115 -12.43 9.88 6.50
C PRO A 115 -13.15 8.54 6.55
N LEU A 116 -14.36 8.44 6.02
CA LEU A 116 -15.13 7.19 5.98
C LEU A 116 -14.40 6.11 5.19
N VAL A 117 -13.98 6.42 3.96
CA VAL A 117 -13.27 5.47 3.08
C VAL A 117 -11.91 5.08 3.69
N TYR A 118 -11.22 6.03 4.31
CA TYR A 118 -9.98 5.75 5.03
C TYR A 118 -10.21 4.79 6.21
N MET A 119 -11.25 4.99 7.03
CA MET A 119 -11.59 4.07 8.13
C MET A 119 -11.97 2.67 7.61
N LEU A 120 -12.71 2.58 6.50
CA LEU A 120 -13.03 1.29 5.87
C LEU A 120 -11.77 0.57 5.39
N LEU A 121 -10.81 1.29 4.83
CA LEU A 121 -9.51 0.73 4.43
C LEU A 121 -8.73 0.22 5.66
N LEU A 122 -8.69 0.98 6.75
CA LEU A 122 -8.05 0.55 8.00
C LEU A 122 -8.73 -0.70 8.58
N TYR A 123 -10.06 -0.74 8.58
CA TYR A 123 -10.82 -1.91 9.02
C TYR A 123 -10.50 -3.13 8.14
N PHE A 124 -10.49 -2.97 6.83
CA PHE A 124 -10.11 -4.01 5.88
C PHE A 124 -8.71 -4.53 6.18
N PHE A 125 -7.72 -3.66 6.35
CA PHE A 125 -6.35 -4.02 6.66
C PHE A 125 -6.24 -4.75 8.02
N TRP A 126 -6.93 -4.27 9.04
CA TRP A 126 -6.97 -4.91 10.36
C TRP A 126 -7.61 -6.32 10.30
N ARG A 127 -8.62 -6.50 9.44
CA ARG A 127 -9.34 -7.78 9.30
C ARG A 127 -8.50 -8.86 8.63
N ILE A 128 -7.51 -8.50 7.84
CA ILE A 128 -6.62 -9.45 7.16
C ILE A 128 -5.65 -10.04 8.19
N ARG A 129 -5.62 -11.37 8.25
CA ARG A 129 -4.65 -12.09 9.08
C ARG A 129 -3.31 -12.23 8.35
N ARG A 130 -2.20 -12.16 9.09
CA ARG A 130 -0.83 -12.33 8.58
C ARG A 130 -0.51 -11.38 7.42
N VAL A 131 -0.62 -10.09 7.70
CA VAL A 131 -0.24 -9.03 6.76
C VAL A 131 1.25 -9.13 6.45
N ASN A 132 1.63 -9.27 5.17
CA ASN A 132 3.02 -9.17 4.74
C ASN A 132 3.40 -7.71 4.43
N PHE A 133 4.70 -7.49 4.16
CA PHE A 133 5.22 -6.14 3.91
C PHE A 133 4.66 -5.54 2.60
N ASP A 134 4.38 -6.35 1.59
CA ASP A 134 3.84 -5.88 0.31
C ASP A 134 2.40 -5.39 0.45
N LEU A 135 1.57 -6.07 1.25
CA LEU A 135 0.23 -5.61 1.58
C LEU A 135 0.25 -4.33 2.44
N LEU A 136 1.24 -4.19 3.35
CA LEU A 136 1.45 -2.95 4.10
C LEU A 136 1.71 -1.78 3.14
N LEU A 137 2.66 -1.94 2.20
CA LEU A 137 2.97 -0.91 1.20
C LEU A 137 1.76 -0.57 0.32
N ALA A 138 1.06 -1.60 -0.17
CA ALA A 138 -0.14 -1.42 -0.99
C ALA A 138 -1.23 -0.65 -0.24
N SER A 139 -1.52 -1.03 1.01
CA SER A 139 -2.55 -0.36 1.81
C SER A 139 -2.21 1.09 2.14
N MET A 140 -0.94 1.38 2.44
CA MET A 140 -0.49 2.76 2.62
C MET A 140 -0.59 3.57 1.32
N GLY A 141 -0.23 2.97 0.18
CA GLY A 141 -0.38 3.60 -1.12
C GLY A 141 -1.82 3.97 -1.43
N VAL A 142 -2.75 3.08 -1.12
CA VAL A 142 -4.18 3.35 -1.26
C VAL A 142 -4.63 4.43 -0.28
N ALA A 143 -4.13 4.45 0.96
CA ALA A 143 -4.47 5.47 1.95
C ALA A 143 -4.05 6.88 1.50
N PHE A 144 -2.83 7.04 0.99
CA PHE A 144 -2.39 8.29 0.39
C PHE A 144 -3.19 8.64 -0.87
N SER A 145 -3.52 7.65 -1.72
CA SER A 145 -4.36 7.86 -2.90
C SER A 145 -5.75 8.36 -2.53
N ILE A 146 -6.40 7.80 -1.51
CA ILE A 146 -7.70 8.26 -1.01
C ILE A 146 -7.65 9.75 -0.68
N VAL A 147 -6.65 10.17 0.11
CA VAL A 147 -6.54 11.57 0.50
C VAL A 147 -6.31 12.48 -0.72
N ILE A 148 -5.42 12.10 -1.64
CA ILE A 148 -5.07 12.92 -2.79
C ILE A 148 -6.21 12.99 -3.82
N LEU A 149 -6.93 11.90 -4.03
CA LEU A 149 -7.97 11.80 -5.07
C LEU A 149 -9.34 12.33 -4.59
N MET A 150 -9.63 12.19 -3.29
CA MET A 150 -10.92 12.62 -2.72
C MET A 150 -10.86 14.03 -2.14
N THR A 151 -9.73 14.74 -2.27
CA THR A 151 -9.59 16.14 -1.86
C THR A 151 -8.99 16.95 -3.02
N PRO A 152 -9.31 18.24 -3.15
CA PRO A 152 -8.64 19.13 -4.10
C PRO A 152 -7.20 19.38 -3.63
N SER A 153 -6.33 18.40 -3.90
CA SER A 153 -4.95 18.36 -3.42
C SER A 153 -4.06 19.34 -4.18
N PRO A 154 -3.14 20.04 -3.52
CA PRO A 154 -2.11 20.82 -4.20
C PRO A 154 -1.12 19.90 -4.92
N PRO A 155 -0.45 20.37 -6.00
CA PRO A 155 0.40 19.53 -6.84
C PRO A 155 1.57 18.85 -6.08
N GLY A 156 2.03 19.44 -4.99
CA GLY A 156 3.10 18.87 -4.16
C GLY A 156 2.74 17.52 -3.51
N TRP A 157 1.45 17.27 -3.26
CA TRP A 157 1.01 16.01 -2.64
C TRP A 157 1.21 14.79 -3.55
N TYR A 158 1.32 15.00 -4.87
CA TYR A 158 1.68 13.93 -5.79
C TYR A 158 2.97 13.21 -5.41
N LEU A 159 3.93 13.90 -4.80
CA LEU A 159 5.19 13.29 -4.33
C LEU A 159 4.97 12.14 -3.35
N TRP A 160 3.85 12.10 -2.62
CA TRP A 160 3.54 11.01 -1.70
C TRP A 160 3.25 9.69 -2.43
N LEU A 161 2.76 9.76 -3.67
CA LEU A 161 2.45 8.59 -4.50
C LEU A 161 3.64 8.09 -5.31
N VAL A 162 4.61 8.97 -5.62
CA VAL A 162 5.75 8.64 -6.51
C VAL A 162 6.48 7.35 -6.10
N PRO A 163 6.86 7.13 -4.83
CA PRO A 163 7.56 5.92 -4.44
C PRO A 163 6.73 4.65 -4.64
N ILE A 164 5.43 4.74 -4.35
CA ILE A 164 4.50 3.61 -4.46
C ILE A 164 4.26 3.28 -5.92
N PHE A 165 4.07 4.29 -6.76
CA PHE A 165 3.95 4.13 -8.20
C PHE A 165 5.22 3.53 -8.82
N ALA A 166 6.40 3.97 -8.38
CA ALA A 166 7.66 3.39 -8.83
C ALA A 166 7.78 1.90 -8.49
N ILE A 167 7.39 1.51 -7.27
CA ILE A 167 7.35 0.10 -6.85
C ILE A 167 6.33 -0.68 -7.70
N HIS A 168 5.13 -0.15 -7.88
CA HIS A 168 4.09 -0.78 -8.69
C HIS A 168 4.54 -0.99 -10.14
N GLN A 169 5.08 0.04 -10.79
CA GLN A 169 5.60 -0.04 -12.16
C GLN A 169 6.75 -1.05 -12.30
N SER A 170 7.66 -1.13 -11.32
CA SER A 170 8.79 -2.06 -11.37
C SER A 170 8.37 -3.53 -11.28
N ARG A 171 7.20 -3.81 -10.71
CA ARG A 171 6.71 -5.19 -10.48
C ARG A 171 5.71 -5.68 -11.52
N HIS A 172 4.93 -4.79 -12.11
CA HIS A 172 3.73 -5.19 -12.89
C HIS A 172 3.81 -4.90 -14.39
N GLY A 173 5.01 -4.57 -14.89
CA GLY A 173 5.31 -4.51 -16.31
C GLY A 173 4.70 -3.32 -17.06
N PHE A 174 4.64 -3.44 -18.39
CA PHE A 174 4.35 -2.33 -19.29
C PHE A 174 2.97 -1.69 -19.05
N GLY A 175 1.94 -2.48 -18.75
CA GLY A 175 0.59 -1.95 -18.51
C GLY A 175 0.51 -1.00 -17.31
N ALA A 176 1.23 -1.32 -16.22
CA ALA A 176 1.31 -0.44 -15.05
C ALA A 176 2.06 0.85 -15.37
N ILE A 177 3.14 0.77 -16.16
CA ILE A 177 3.90 1.95 -16.61
C ILE A 177 3.01 2.89 -17.42
N VAL A 178 2.25 2.35 -18.36
CA VAL A 178 1.34 3.13 -19.22
C VAL A 178 0.26 3.81 -18.39
N LEU A 179 -0.41 3.06 -17.49
CA LEU A 179 -1.50 3.61 -16.69
C LEU A 179 -1.03 4.70 -15.73
N VAL A 180 0.08 4.47 -15.01
CA VAL A 180 0.67 5.48 -14.13
C VAL A 180 1.20 6.67 -14.94
N GLY A 181 1.76 6.44 -16.13
CA GLY A 181 2.21 7.49 -17.03
C GLY A 181 1.08 8.40 -17.49
N PHE A 182 -0.06 7.82 -17.90
CA PHE A 182 -1.26 8.60 -18.26
C PHE A 182 -1.80 9.37 -17.05
N PHE A 183 -1.93 8.74 -15.90
CA PHE A 183 -2.36 9.44 -14.70
C PHE A 183 -1.46 10.63 -14.38
N SER A 184 -0.13 10.43 -14.41
CA SER A 184 0.86 11.48 -14.14
C SER A 184 0.73 12.64 -15.14
N LEU A 185 0.57 12.30 -16.43
CA LEU A 185 0.36 13.30 -17.48
C LEU A 185 -0.93 14.11 -17.24
N PHE A 186 -2.04 13.43 -16.95
CA PHE A 186 -3.31 14.09 -16.65
C PHE A 186 -3.22 14.95 -15.37
N PHE A 187 -2.55 14.47 -14.34
CA PHE A 187 -2.35 15.22 -13.09
C PHE A 187 -1.54 16.50 -13.35
N ILE A 188 -0.42 16.40 -14.06
CA ILE A 188 0.42 17.55 -14.40
C ILE A 188 -0.35 18.52 -15.30
N ALA A 189 -1.00 18.01 -16.35
CA ALA A 189 -1.78 18.81 -17.26
C ALA A 189 -2.93 19.52 -16.54
N PHE A 190 -3.64 18.86 -15.62
CA PHE A 190 -4.70 19.48 -14.83
C PHE A 190 -4.19 20.71 -14.07
N HIS A 191 -3.07 20.55 -13.36
CA HIS A 191 -2.50 21.66 -12.57
C HIS A 191 -1.92 22.77 -13.43
N LEU A 192 -1.35 22.46 -14.59
CA LEU A 192 -0.85 23.47 -15.52
C LEU A 192 -1.97 24.25 -16.21
N LEU A 193 -3.06 23.59 -16.55
CA LEU A 193 -4.14 24.19 -17.35
C LEU A 193 -5.20 24.90 -16.50
N HIS A 194 -5.48 24.38 -15.28
CA HIS A 194 -6.63 24.84 -14.50
C HIS A 194 -6.26 25.53 -13.19
N THR A 195 -4.96 25.54 -12.79
CA THR A 195 -4.56 26.25 -11.57
C THR A 195 -4.16 27.68 -11.92
N SER A 196 -4.77 28.65 -11.26
CA SER A 196 -4.49 30.07 -11.47
C SER A 196 -3.00 30.39 -11.34
N GLY A 197 -2.44 31.03 -12.34
CA GLY A 197 -1.06 31.50 -12.41
C GLY A 197 -0.16 30.73 -13.40
N ALA A 198 -0.21 29.41 -13.45
CA ALA A 198 0.63 28.63 -14.38
C ALA A 198 0.11 28.71 -15.83
N SER A 199 -1.22 28.65 -16.01
CA SER A 199 -1.86 28.81 -17.31
C SER A 199 -1.59 30.18 -17.92
N THR A 200 -1.67 31.27 -17.15
CA THR A 200 -1.42 32.64 -17.61
C THR A 200 0.01 32.76 -18.17
N ILE A 201 1.01 32.28 -17.44
CA ILE A 201 2.41 32.35 -17.88
C ILE A 201 2.67 31.54 -19.16
N LEU A 202 2.10 30.34 -19.26
CA LEU A 202 2.34 29.45 -20.41
C LEU A 202 1.60 29.86 -21.67
N PHE A 203 0.37 30.40 -21.54
CA PHE A 203 -0.53 30.62 -22.67
C PHE A 203 -0.60 32.07 -23.12
N ASP A 204 -0.47 33.04 -22.23
CA ASP A 204 -0.35 34.46 -22.61
C ASP A 204 0.92 34.71 -23.42
N TYR A 205 2.03 34.04 -23.07
CA TYR A 205 3.28 34.11 -23.80
C TYR A 205 3.15 33.58 -25.24
N ASN A 206 2.33 32.52 -25.44
CA ASN A 206 2.14 31.90 -26.78
C ASN A 206 0.91 32.38 -27.53
N GLN A 207 0.15 33.35 -27.03
CA GLN A 207 -1.09 33.90 -27.64
C GLN A 207 -2.12 32.80 -28.01
N ILE A 208 -2.14 31.68 -27.31
CA ILE A 208 -3.06 30.58 -27.54
C ILE A 208 -4.41 30.90 -26.88
N ASN A 209 -5.48 30.88 -27.66
CA ASN A 209 -6.84 31.04 -27.10
C ASN A 209 -7.28 29.76 -26.37
N ILE A 210 -7.26 29.77 -25.04
CA ILE A 210 -7.59 28.63 -24.20
C ILE A 210 -8.98 28.73 -23.55
N SER A 211 -9.83 29.61 -24.04
CA SER A 211 -11.18 29.82 -23.44
C SER A 211 -11.98 28.52 -23.35
N ILE A 212 -11.84 27.59 -24.29
CA ILE A 212 -12.49 26.28 -24.26
C ILE A 212 -11.90 25.41 -23.16
N VAL A 213 -10.57 25.37 -23.03
CA VAL A 213 -9.86 24.54 -22.03
C VAL A 213 -10.18 25.02 -20.60
N GLN A 214 -10.37 26.33 -20.42
CA GLN A 214 -10.71 26.92 -19.12
C GLN A 214 -12.20 26.86 -18.79
N SER A 215 -13.04 26.27 -19.66
CA SER A 215 -14.44 26.13 -19.35
C SER A 215 -14.65 25.20 -18.15
N PRO A 216 -15.60 25.50 -17.23
CA PRO A 216 -15.86 24.69 -16.03
C PRO A 216 -16.20 23.21 -16.35
N ILE A 217 -16.81 22.97 -17.50
CA ILE A 217 -17.17 21.63 -17.96
C ILE A 217 -15.92 20.84 -18.32
N VAL A 218 -15.00 21.42 -19.10
CA VAL A 218 -13.74 20.76 -19.47
C VAL A 218 -12.87 20.48 -18.26
N GLN A 219 -12.77 21.43 -17.34
CA GLN A 219 -12.08 21.27 -16.07
C GLN A 219 -12.65 20.11 -15.26
N SER A 220 -13.99 20.04 -15.12
CA SER A 220 -14.67 18.97 -14.38
C SER A 220 -14.48 17.59 -15.04
N ILE A 221 -14.53 17.51 -16.36
CA ILE A 221 -14.27 16.27 -17.10
C ILE A 221 -12.82 15.84 -16.89
N HIS A 222 -11.86 16.76 -17.02
CA HIS A 222 -10.44 16.48 -16.84
C HIS A 222 -10.17 15.95 -15.41
N TYR A 223 -10.72 16.64 -14.39
CA TYR A 223 -10.62 16.22 -13.01
C TYR A 223 -11.23 14.84 -12.79
N THR A 224 -12.41 14.57 -13.33
CA THR A 224 -13.11 13.27 -13.22
C THR A 224 -12.29 12.15 -13.82
N LEU A 225 -11.71 12.34 -15.02
CA LEU A 225 -10.85 11.34 -15.67
C LEU A 225 -9.58 11.09 -14.86
N MET A 226 -8.95 12.14 -14.36
CA MET A 226 -7.76 12.05 -13.52
C MET A 226 -8.04 11.23 -12.24
N VAL A 227 -9.12 11.58 -11.53
CA VAL A 227 -9.53 10.87 -10.30
C VAL A 227 -9.89 9.42 -10.61
N GLY A 228 -10.63 9.17 -11.70
CA GLY A 228 -11.00 7.81 -12.12
C GLY A 228 -9.78 6.93 -12.40
N MET A 229 -8.79 7.44 -13.15
CA MET A 229 -7.52 6.73 -13.37
C MET A 229 -6.75 6.48 -12.07
N GLY A 230 -6.70 7.47 -11.17
CA GLY A 230 -6.07 7.32 -9.87
C GLY A 230 -6.70 6.20 -9.03
N PHE A 231 -8.04 6.11 -9.01
CA PHE A 231 -8.74 5.02 -8.33
C PHE A 231 -8.50 3.66 -8.99
N LEU A 232 -8.42 3.57 -10.32
CA LEU A 232 -8.06 2.33 -11.00
C LEU A 232 -6.68 1.83 -10.58
N ILE A 233 -5.69 2.73 -10.48
CA ILE A 233 -4.35 2.39 -9.99
C ILE A 233 -4.41 1.94 -8.53
N ALA A 234 -5.11 2.68 -7.66
CA ALA A 234 -5.24 2.34 -6.25
C ALA A 234 -5.87 0.94 -6.05
N ILE A 235 -6.92 0.62 -6.82
CA ILE A 235 -7.57 -0.70 -6.80
C ILE A 235 -6.60 -1.79 -7.29
N GLN A 236 -5.83 -1.54 -8.36
CA GLN A 236 -4.83 -2.49 -8.84
C GLN A 236 -3.76 -2.75 -7.79
N ILE A 237 -3.18 -1.70 -7.20
CA ILE A 237 -2.18 -1.81 -6.13
C ILE A 237 -2.72 -2.64 -4.95
N LEU A 238 -3.95 -2.37 -4.51
CA LEU A 238 -4.55 -3.11 -3.41
C LEU A 238 -4.78 -4.58 -3.76
N ARG A 239 -5.35 -4.84 -4.94
CA ARG A 239 -5.62 -6.20 -5.44
C ARG A 239 -4.34 -7.03 -5.53
N GLU A 240 -3.26 -6.43 -6.00
CA GLU A 240 -1.96 -7.06 -6.11
C GLU A 240 -1.34 -7.32 -4.75
N GLY A 241 -1.38 -6.33 -3.84
CA GLY A 241 -0.92 -6.52 -2.47
C GLY A 241 -1.66 -7.64 -1.74
N VAL A 242 -2.98 -7.76 -1.95
CA VAL A 242 -3.76 -8.88 -1.41
C VAL A 242 -3.36 -10.22 -2.07
N ARG A 243 -3.19 -10.24 -3.38
CA ARG A 243 -2.81 -11.47 -4.12
C ARG A 243 -1.41 -11.97 -3.74
N GLU A 244 -0.48 -11.08 -3.46
CA GLU A 244 0.89 -11.39 -3.04
C GLU A 244 1.00 -11.70 -1.55
N ASN A 245 -0.06 -11.47 -0.76
CA ASN A 245 -0.07 -11.83 0.64
C ASN A 245 -0.01 -13.36 0.80
N ASP A 246 0.93 -13.84 1.60
CA ASP A 246 1.20 -15.27 1.79
C ASP A 246 -0.03 -16.06 2.25
N TYR A 247 -0.89 -15.47 3.05
CA TYR A 247 -2.13 -16.11 3.50
C TYR A 247 -3.07 -16.45 2.34
N TYR A 248 -3.25 -15.52 1.40
CA TYR A 248 -4.13 -15.71 0.24
C TYR A 248 -3.44 -16.49 -0.87
N ARG A 249 -2.13 -16.31 -1.05
CA ARG A 249 -1.33 -17.04 -2.03
C ARG A 249 -1.28 -18.53 -1.73
N LEU A 250 -1.07 -18.91 -0.46
CA LEU A 250 -1.05 -20.29 -0.02
C LEU A 250 -2.45 -20.90 0.07
N GLY A 251 -3.48 -20.10 0.38
CA GLY A 251 -4.87 -20.54 0.41
C GLY A 251 -5.46 -20.85 -0.97
N ASN A 252 -4.95 -20.19 -2.04
CA ASN A 252 -5.49 -20.31 -3.40
C ASN A 252 -4.66 -21.23 -4.32
N ARG A 253 -3.50 -21.71 -3.88
CA ARG A 253 -2.66 -22.63 -4.66
C ARG A 253 -2.28 -23.81 -3.79
N PRO A 254 -2.60 -25.05 -4.21
CA PRO A 254 -2.13 -26.22 -3.50
C PRO A 254 -0.59 -26.25 -3.53
N VAL A 255 0.01 -26.47 -2.37
CA VAL A 255 1.46 -26.66 -2.26
C VAL A 255 1.76 -28.11 -2.59
N SER A 256 2.52 -28.35 -3.65
CA SER A 256 3.00 -29.69 -3.99
C SER A 256 4.33 -29.95 -3.30
N LEU A 257 4.38 -30.99 -2.46
CA LEU A 257 5.59 -31.43 -1.77
C LEU A 257 6.02 -32.77 -2.35
N GLY A 258 7.15 -32.83 -3.05
CA GLY A 258 7.74 -34.07 -3.53
C GLY A 258 8.59 -34.70 -2.42
N ILE A 259 8.29 -35.97 -2.05
CA ILE A 259 9.06 -36.77 -1.09
C ILE A 259 9.73 -37.89 -1.85
N ALA A 260 11.05 -37.82 -2.01
CA ALA A 260 11.85 -38.85 -2.67
C ALA A 260 12.82 -39.51 -1.67
N GLY A 261 13.13 -40.76 -1.88
CA GLY A 261 14.08 -41.53 -1.07
C GLY A 261 14.02 -43.00 -1.40
N ASP A 262 15.03 -43.76 -0.97
CA ASP A 262 15.12 -45.22 -1.22
C ASP A 262 14.05 -46.04 -0.50
N SER A 263 13.88 -47.28 -0.89
CA SER A 263 12.97 -48.20 -0.22
C SER A 263 13.36 -48.37 1.25
N GLY A 264 12.38 -48.25 2.16
CA GLY A 264 12.62 -48.33 3.60
C GLY A 264 13.11 -47.05 4.26
N SER A 265 13.32 -45.93 3.54
CA SER A 265 13.82 -44.66 4.09
C SER A 265 12.82 -43.88 4.96
N GLY A 266 11.62 -44.43 5.18
CA GLY A 266 10.60 -43.79 6.04
C GLY A 266 9.72 -42.74 5.35
N LYS A 267 9.67 -42.69 4.01
CA LYS A 267 8.81 -41.78 3.23
C LYS A 267 7.36 -41.80 3.69
N ASP A 268 6.81 -43.02 3.90
CA ASP A 268 5.41 -43.17 4.31
C ASP A 268 5.16 -42.64 5.73
N THR A 269 6.13 -42.81 6.62
CA THR A 269 6.07 -42.27 7.99
C THR A 269 6.08 -40.77 7.96
N PHE A 270 6.93 -40.17 7.14
CA PHE A 270 7.02 -38.71 6.97
C PHE A 270 5.73 -38.16 6.35
N THR A 271 5.19 -38.82 5.31
CA THR A 271 3.92 -38.45 4.67
C THR A 271 2.75 -38.48 5.68
N LYS A 272 2.69 -39.52 6.51
CA LYS A 272 1.70 -39.65 7.58
C LYS A 272 1.84 -38.52 8.62
N SER A 273 3.06 -38.16 8.99
CA SER A 273 3.33 -37.09 9.93
C SER A 273 2.86 -35.75 9.36
N ILE A 274 3.12 -35.45 8.09
CA ILE A 274 2.62 -34.25 7.40
C ILE A 274 1.09 -34.25 7.37
N THR A 275 0.47 -35.37 7.00
CA THR A 275 -1.00 -35.50 6.95
C THR A 275 -1.63 -35.28 8.33
N THR A 276 -0.98 -35.75 9.38
CA THR A 276 -1.43 -35.53 10.76
C THR A 276 -1.28 -34.07 11.19
N LEU A 277 -0.19 -33.40 10.80
CA LEU A 277 0.10 -32.01 11.14
C LEU A 277 -0.88 -31.02 10.49
N PHE A 278 -1.19 -31.22 9.22
CA PHE A 278 -2.05 -30.33 8.44
C PHE A 278 -3.53 -30.75 8.40
N GLY A 279 -3.84 -31.95 8.87
CA GLY A 279 -5.17 -32.54 8.85
C GLY A 279 -5.52 -33.26 7.53
N ARG A 280 -6.23 -34.38 7.65
CA ARG A 280 -6.59 -35.25 6.52
C ARG A 280 -7.42 -34.58 5.42
N HIS A 281 -8.17 -33.53 5.77
CA HIS A 281 -8.97 -32.78 4.79
C HIS A 281 -8.18 -31.75 3.99
N SER A 282 -6.94 -31.46 4.40
CA SER A 282 -6.09 -30.44 3.78
C SER A 282 -4.95 -31.05 2.95
N VAL A 283 -4.73 -32.35 3.02
CA VAL A 283 -3.59 -33.04 2.36
C VAL A 283 -4.12 -34.16 1.48
N VAL A 284 -3.75 -34.10 0.20
CA VAL A 284 -3.95 -35.20 -0.74
C VAL A 284 -2.58 -35.85 -0.98
N THR A 285 -2.47 -37.14 -0.72
CA THR A 285 -1.23 -37.92 -0.98
C THR A 285 -1.39 -38.73 -2.26
N LEU A 286 -0.41 -38.59 -3.14
CA LEU A 286 -0.31 -39.35 -4.38
C LEU A 286 0.94 -40.23 -4.27
N SER A 287 0.78 -41.53 -4.32
CA SER A 287 1.89 -42.46 -4.30
C SER A 287 2.43 -42.64 -5.73
N GLY A 288 3.75 -42.59 -5.92
CA GLY A 288 4.37 -42.90 -7.21
C GLY A 288 4.11 -44.33 -7.67
N ASP A 289 3.90 -45.25 -6.73
CA ASP A 289 3.59 -46.64 -7.01
C ASP A 289 2.21 -46.82 -7.67
N ASP A 290 1.26 -45.91 -7.44
CA ASP A 290 -0.07 -45.91 -8.06
C ASP A 290 -0.04 -45.61 -9.57
N TYR A 291 1.08 -45.09 -10.09
CA TYR A 291 1.27 -44.76 -11.51
C TYR A 291 2.07 -45.80 -12.28
N HIS A 292 2.45 -46.94 -11.64
CA HIS A 292 3.05 -48.02 -12.37
C HIS A 292 2.01 -48.78 -13.22
N LEU A 293 2.24 -48.82 -14.53
CA LEU A 293 1.38 -49.53 -15.49
C LEU A 293 1.45 -51.06 -15.32
N TRP A 294 2.51 -51.56 -14.66
CA TRP A 294 2.81 -52.99 -14.54
C TRP A 294 3.12 -53.35 -13.09
N ASP A 295 2.60 -54.51 -12.68
CA ASP A 295 2.93 -55.09 -11.38
C ASP A 295 4.42 -55.46 -11.34
N ARG A 296 5.06 -55.36 -10.16
CA ARG A 296 6.49 -55.63 -9.94
C ARG A 296 6.95 -57.03 -10.36
N TYR A 297 6.03 -57.99 -10.44
CA TYR A 297 6.30 -59.35 -10.81
C TYR A 297 6.19 -59.64 -12.32
N ILE A 298 5.83 -58.65 -13.12
CA ILE A 298 5.71 -58.79 -14.57
C ILE A 298 7.06 -58.42 -15.23
N PRO A 299 7.56 -59.20 -16.23
CA PRO A 299 8.86 -58.96 -16.86
C PRO A 299 9.03 -57.55 -17.45
N HIS A 300 7.95 -56.91 -17.85
CA HIS A 300 7.97 -55.52 -18.40
C HIS A 300 8.23 -54.44 -17.35
N TYR A 301 8.15 -54.74 -16.05
CA TYR A 301 8.46 -53.75 -14.98
C TYR A 301 9.92 -53.29 -15.06
N HIS A 302 10.85 -54.17 -15.41
CA HIS A 302 12.26 -53.84 -15.54
C HIS A 302 12.61 -52.98 -16.77
N HIS A 303 11.73 -52.90 -17.77
CA HIS A 303 11.92 -52.04 -18.95
C HIS A 303 11.47 -50.59 -18.74
N SER A 304 10.55 -50.34 -17.83
CA SER A 304 10.06 -48.97 -17.55
C SER A 304 11.06 -48.10 -16.76
N TYR A 305 12.11 -48.70 -16.19
CA TYR A 305 13.18 -47.99 -15.49
C TYR A 305 14.32 -47.48 -16.39
N LYS A 306 14.27 -47.69 -17.69
CA LYS A 306 15.36 -47.36 -18.63
C LYS A 306 15.06 -46.13 -19.53
N HIS A 307 13.99 -45.38 -19.27
CA HIS A 307 13.70 -44.16 -20.05
C HIS A 307 13.48 -42.95 -19.16
#